data_cce32a5f7adb0072257f2ffc69371a89
#
_entry.id   cce32a5f7adb0072257f2ffc69371a89
#
_cell.length_a   1.000
_cell.length_b   1.000
_cell.length_c   1.000
_cell.angle_alpha   90.00
_cell.angle_beta   90.00
_cell.angle_gamma   90.00
#
_symmetry.space_group_name_H-M   'P 1'
#
loop_
_entity.id
_entity.type
_entity.pdbx_description
1 polymer ?
#
loop_
_entity_poly.entity_id
_entity_poly.type
_entity_poly.pdbx_seq_one_letter_code
_entity_poly.pdbx_strand_id
1 'polypeptide(L)'
;LELSQVLEDNGIEIVPASSADAFAISVLTTKDEYDKTLELLNEVVNNATFDNFEIDKVKSDKLSAIKRNKDIPIQRAIEEYRDLIYQNTPYSISSKVLEKNIPNITKEEMLNYYQNVFVPENLVISINGNVDKEKTIQELNRIFLKKDKCQNFDYSKYSSKIPYLTAPRTSIQKMPTTETAWIMLGWQTNGVLNKKDYATLQVIDSILGTGMSSRLFKDLREQQGLAYQLGTSYSPNVLRGSFLLYIGTNPDTLEKAKNGLFNEINRLKTEYVGDKELKDAKEKLLGNYVIGLETNLDKASNLGWYEASTRGYEFKDNYEKLINSVTDSDIIEVANKYFTDNYILSIVTK
;
A
#
# COMPACT_ATOMS: atom_id res chain seq x y z
N LEU A 1 -8.55 -11.37 -25.94
CA LEU A 1 -8.74 -12.83 -26.02
C LEU A 1 -7.48 -13.53 -26.55
N GLU A 2 -6.89 -13.08 -27.66
CA GLU A 2 -5.71 -13.72 -28.26
C GLU A 2 -4.47 -13.62 -27.35
N LEU A 3 -4.18 -12.46 -26.79
CA LEU A 3 -3.06 -12.30 -25.83
C LEU A 3 -3.25 -13.13 -24.57
N SER A 4 -4.45 -13.12 -23.97
CA SER A 4 -4.73 -13.93 -22.77
C SER A 4 -4.55 -15.41 -23.01
N GLN A 5 -4.99 -15.91 -24.18
CA GLN A 5 -4.80 -17.31 -24.55
C GLN A 5 -3.31 -17.66 -24.70
N VAL A 6 -2.53 -16.79 -25.37
CA VAL A 6 -1.08 -17.02 -25.51
C VAL A 6 -0.37 -17.03 -24.17
N LEU A 7 -0.75 -16.18 -23.23
CA LEU A 7 -0.19 -16.15 -21.88
C LEU A 7 -0.51 -17.43 -21.12
N GLU A 8 -1.77 -17.87 -21.12
CA GLU A 8 -2.21 -19.10 -20.45
C GLU A 8 -1.55 -20.35 -21.03
N ASP A 9 -1.51 -20.49 -22.35
CA ASP A 9 -0.92 -21.65 -23.03
C ASP A 9 0.58 -21.83 -22.74
N ASN A 10 1.28 -20.74 -22.34
CA ASN A 10 2.72 -20.75 -22.06
C ASN A 10 3.06 -20.57 -20.58
N GLY A 11 2.06 -20.54 -19.69
CA GLY A 11 2.27 -20.35 -18.26
C GLY A 11 2.94 -19.02 -17.92
N ILE A 12 2.64 -17.96 -18.69
CA ILE A 12 3.15 -16.60 -18.49
C ILE A 12 2.08 -15.77 -17.80
N GLU A 13 2.45 -15.09 -16.74
CA GLU A 13 1.57 -14.14 -16.06
C GLU A 13 2.08 -12.71 -16.26
N ILE A 14 1.21 -11.81 -16.73
CA ILE A 14 1.45 -10.36 -16.81
C ILE A 14 0.33 -9.67 -16.04
N VAL A 15 0.64 -9.12 -14.88
CA VAL A 15 -0.34 -8.54 -13.96
C VAL A 15 -0.04 -7.06 -13.72
N PRO A 16 -0.87 -6.13 -14.21
CA PRO A 16 -0.75 -4.72 -13.90
C PRO A 16 -1.30 -4.42 -12.50
N ALA A 17 -0.63 -3.54 -11.78
CA ALA A 17 -1.07 -3.01 -10.50
C ALA A 17 -0.80 -1.51 -10.40
N SER A 18 -1.63 -0.79 -9.66
CA SER A 18 -1.44 0.63 -9.39
C SER A 18 -1.61 0.95 -7.92
N SER A 19 -0.79 1.86 -7.43
CA SER A 19 -0.87 2.43 -6.09
C SER A 19 -0.92 3.95 -6.16
N ALA A 20 -0.86 4.61 -5.01
CA ALA A 20 -0.75 6.06 -4.95
C ALA A 20 0.60 6.58 -5.49
N ASP A 21 1.66 5.77 -5.43
CA ASP A 21 3.03 6.18 -5.74
C ASP A 21 3.58 5.59 -7.04
N ALA A 22 3.04 4.46 -7.51
CA ALA A 22 3.60 3.76 -8.65
C ALA A 22 2.55 2.97 -9.44
N PHE A 23 2.80 2.84 -10.72
CA PHE A 23 2.24 1.80 -11.56
C PHE A 23 3.28 0.68 -11.73
N ALA A 24 2.85 -0.55 -11.61
CA ALA A 24 3.73 -1.71 -11.74
C ALA A 24 3.15 -2.73 -12.74
N ILE A 25 4.01 -3.41 -13.44
CA ILE A 25 3.69 -4.61 -14.21
C ILE A 25 4.53 -5.75 -13.65
N SER A 26 3.87 -6.69 -12.98
CA SER A 26 4.50 -7.91 -12.50
C SER A 26 4.46 -8.96 -13.58
N VAL A 27 5.60 -9.57 -13.87
CA VAL A 27 5.74 -10.62 -14.89
C VAL A 27 6.32 -11.87 -14.24
N LEU A 28 5.63 -13.00 -14.39
CA LEU A 28 6.11 -14.31 -13.96
C LEU A 28 6.16 -15.24 -15.15
N THR A 29 7.29 -15.92 -15.34
CA THR A 29 7.50 -16.84 -16.44
C THR A 29 8.48 -17.95 -16.06
N THR A 30 8.50 -19.02 -16.83
CA THR A 30 9.56 -20.04 -16.76
C THR A 30 10.79 -19.58 -17.55
N LYS A 31 11.93 -20.23 -17.28
CA LYS A 31 13.17 -19.96 -18.02
C LYS A 31 13.02 -20.23 -19.52
N ASP A 32 12.29 -21.27 -19.88
CA ASP A 32 12.15 -21.70 -21.27
C ASP A 32 11.28 -20.71 -22.08
N GLU A 33 10.31 -20.06 -21.42
CA GLU A 33 9.43 -19.06 -22.04
C GLU A 33 9.95 -17.62 -21.90
N TYR A 34 11.16 -17.42 -21.37
CA TYR A 34 11.70 -16.10 -21.07
C TYR A 34 11.79 -15.18 -22.29
N ASP A 35 12.36 -15.66 -23.40
CA ASP A 35 12.51 -14.86 -24.62
C ASP A 35 11.15 -14.46 -25.20
N LYS A 36 10.20 -15.38 -25.23
CA LYS A 36 8.82 -15.13 -25.66
C LYS A 36 8.12 -14.13 -24.73
N THR A 37 8.35 -14.23 -23.43
CA THR A 37 7.80 -13.29 -22.44
C THR A 37 8.30 -11.87 -22.71
N LEU A 38 9.56 -11.67 -23.06
CA LEU A 38 10.11 -10.36 -23.43
C LEU A 38 9.45 -9.80 -24.71
N GLU A 39 9.14 -10.64 -25.69
CA GLU A 39 8.41 -10.23 -26.91
C GLU A 39 6.98 -9.78 -26.57
N LEU A 40 6.25 -10.56 -25.75
CA LEU A 40 4.91 -10.19 -25.30
C LEU A 40 4.90 -8.93 -24.44
N LEU A 41 5.88 -8.79 -23.57
CA LEU A 41 6.05 -7.56 -22.78
C LEU A 41 6.29 -6.33 -23.67
N ASN A 42 7.10 -6.49 -24.75
CA ASN A 42 7.29 -5.45 -25.75
C ASN A 42 5.96 -5.03 -26.40
N GLU A 43 5.11 -5.99 -26.78
CA GLU A 43 3.79 -5.70 -27.34
C GLU A 43 2.90 -4.94 -26.35
N VAL A 44 2.81 -5.42 -25.10
CA VAL A 44 2.00 -4.80 -24.05
C VAL A 44 2.44 -3.37 -23.75
N VAL A 45 3.76 -3.13 -23.69
CA VAL A 45 4.30 -1.84 -23.27
C VAL A 45 4.41 -0.83 -24.43
N ASN A 46 4.72 -1.28 -25.65
CA ASN A 46 4.99 -0.36 -26.76
C ASN A 46 3.87 -0.26 -27.78
N ASN A 47 2.98 -1.25 -27.88
CA ASN A 47 1.93 -1.34 -28.87
C ASN A 47 0.52 -1.33 -28.28
N ALA A 48 0.35 -0.80 -27.06
CA ALA A 48 -0.95 -0.71 -26.40
C ALA A 48 -1.96 0.11 -27.25
N THR A 49 -3.10 -0.49 -27.60
CA THR A 49 -4.10 0.11 -28.50
C THR A 49 -5.15 0.95 -27.79
N PHE A 50 -5.34 0.73 -26.50
CA PHE A 50 -6.39 1.40 -25.69
C PHE A 50 -7.76 1.33 -26.39
N ASP A 51 -8.20 0.10 -26.71
CA ASP A 51 -9.47 -0.11 -27.38
C ASP A 51 -10.65 0.41 -26.57
N ASN A 52 -11.58 1.13 -27.21
CA ASN A 52 -12.71 1.75 -26.52
C ASN A 52 -13.60 0.73 -25.81
N PHE A 53 -13.81 -0.45 -26.42
CA PHE A 53 -14.61 -1.51 -25.82
C PHE A 53 -13.98 -2.00 -24.49
N GLU A 54 -12.67 -2.22 -24.48
CA GLU A 54 -11.96 -2.64 -23.27
C GLU A 54 -11.94 -1.54 -22.21
N ILE A 55 -11.78 -0.26 -22.62
CA ILE A 55 -11.87 0.88 -21.70
C ILE A 55 -13.24 0.91 -21.02
N ASP A 56 -14.32 0.81 -21.78
CA ASP A 56 -15.68 0.88 -21.25
C ASP A 56 -15.99 -0.31 -20.34
N LYS A 57 -15.50 -1.50 -20.68
CA LYS A 57 -15.59 -2.70 -19.84
C LYS A 57 -14.88 -2.50 -18.49
N VAL A 58 -13.62 -2.06 -18.50
CA VAL A 58 -12.84 -1.81 -17.28
C VAL A 58 -13.51 -0.74 -16.41
N LYS A 59 -14.04 0.35 -17.00
CA LYS A 59 -14.82 1.36 -16.28
C LYS A 59 -16.04 0.74 -15.59
N SER A 60 -16.82 -0.04 -16.33
CA SER A 60 -18.03 -0.71 -15.82
C SER A 60 -17.70 -1.66 -14.67
N ASP A 61 -16.66 -2.47 -14.82
CA ASP A 61 -16.23 -3.41 -13.80
C ASP A 61 -15.77 -2.71 -12.51
N LYS A 62 -14.99 -1.63 -12.64
CA LYS A 62 -14.54 -0.80 -11.49
C LYS A 62 -15.71 -0.14 -10.77
N LEU A 63 -16.64 0.48 -11.51
CA LEU A 63 -17.83 1.10 -10.90
C LEU A 63 -18.73 0.08 -10.22
N SER A 64 -18.89 -1.11 -10.83
CA SER A 64 -19.64 -2.22 -10.24
C SER A 64 -18.99 -2.74 -8.96
N ALA A 65 -17.65 -2.86 -8.91
CA ALA A 65 -16.92 -3.24 -7.72
C ALA A 65 -17.08 -2.21 -6.58
N ILE A 66 -16.98 -0.91 -6.90
CA ILE A 66 -17.23 0.16 -5.93
C ILE A 66 -18.64 0.07 -5.37
N LYS A 67 -19.64 -0.16 -6.22
CA LYS A 67 -21.03 -0.28 -5.78
C LYS A 67 -21.22 -1.46 -4.82
N ARG A 68 -20.67 -2.64 -5.14
CA ARG A 68 -20.75 -3.82 -4.25
C ARG A 68 -20.09 -3.57 -2.89
N ASN A 69 -18.94 -2.88 -2.86
CA ASN A 69 -18.21 -2.62 -1.64
C ASN A 69 -18.95 -1.67 -0.68
N LYS A 70 -19.84 -0.82 -1.17
CA LYS A 70 -20.65 0.09 -0.32
C LYS A 70 -21.59 -0.66 0.64
N ASP A 71 -22.00 -1.86 0.29
CA ASP A 71 -22.91 -2.68 1.09
C ASP A 71 -22.17 -3.53 2.15
N ILE A 72 -20.84 -3.50 2.15
CA ILE A 72 -19.98 -4.24 3.08
C ILE A 72 -19.50 -3.28 4.18
N PRO A 73 -19.93 -3.47 5.47
CA PRO A 73 -19.65 -2.49 6.54
C PRO A 73 -18.17 -2.14 6.73
N ILE A 74 -17.28 -3.14 6.74
CA ILE A 74 -15.83 -2.91 6.86
C ILE A 74 -15.28 -2.12 5.65
N GLN A 75 -15.70 -2.44 4.43
CA GLN A 75 -15.24 -1.73 3.23
C GLN A 75 -15.70 -0.28 3.26
N ARG A 76 -16.93 -0.03 3.70
CA ARG A 76 -17.44 1.32 3.89
C ARG A 76 -16.63 2.11 4.91
N ALA A 77 -16.26 1.51 6.04
CA ALA A 77 -15.42 2.16 7.04
C ALA A 77 -14.02 2.49 6.52
N ILE A 78 -13.40 1.58 5.74
CA ILE A 78 -12.10 1.78 5.09
C ILE A 78 -12.19 2.92 4.05
N GLU A 79 -13.23 2.95 3.23
CA GLU A 79 -13.39 3.98 2.20
C GLU A 79 -13.63 5.38 2.79
N GLU A 80 -14.44 5.49 3.85
CA GLU A 80 -14.60 6.75 4.58
C GLU A 80 -13.26 7.20 5.23
N TYR A 81 -12.49 6.27 5.79
CA TYR A 81 -11.16 6.57 6.30
C TYR A 81 -10.21 7.10 5.21
N ARG A 82 -10.19 6.42 4.04
CA ARG A 82 -9.37 6.84 2.89
C ARG A 82 -9.76 8.20 2.35
N ASP A 83 -11.06 8.49 2.32
CA ASP A 83 -11.57 9.80 1.89
C ASP A 83 -11.12 10.92 2.84
N LEU A 84 -11.11 10.67 4.15
CA LEU A 84 -10.73 11.65 5.16
C LEU A 84 -9.23 11.90 5.25
N ILE A 85 -8.40 10.85 5.15
CA ILE A 85 -6.96 10.97 5.46
C ILE A 85 -6.20 11.76 4.40
N TYR A 86 -6.57 11.63 3.12
CA TYR A 86 -5.88 12.28 2.00
C TYR A 86 -6.78 13.22 1.20
N GLN A 87 -7.88 13.67 1.80
CA GLN A 87 -8.84 14.55 1.13
C GLN A 87 -8.18 15.76 0.48
N ASN A 88 -8.50 16.02 -0.79
CA ASN A 88 -7.96 17.11 -1.60
C ASN A 88 -6.44 17.04 -1.82
N THR A 89 -5.86 15.86 -1.82
CA THR A 89 -4.46 15.62 -2.16
C THR A 89 -4.33 14.64 -3.33
N PRO A 90 -3.16 14.50 -3.95
CA PRO A 90 -2.92 13.49 -4.99
C PRO A 90 -3.17 12.04 -4.52
N TYR A 91 -3.12 11.77 -3.22
CA TYR A 91 -3.43 10.47 -2.64
C TYR A 91 -4.93 10.23 -2.39
N SER A 92 -5.79 11.17 -2.77
CA SER A 92 -7.25 11.03 -2.64
C SER A 92 -7.80 10.10 -3.71
N ILE A 93 -7.71 8.80 -3.47
CA ILE A 93 -8.20 7.71 -4.35
C ILE A 93 -9.37 6.95 -3.73
N SER A 94 -10.21 7.64 -2.94
CA SER A 94 -11.41 7.04 -2.36
C SER A 94 -12.45 6.66 -3.41
N SER A 95 -13.35 5.75 -3.05
CA SER A 95 -14.47 5.35 -3.91
C SER A 95 -15.29 6.54 -4.41
N LYS A 96 -15.48 7.59 -3.59
CA LYS A 96 -16.19 8.83 -3.98
C LYS A 96 -15.48 9.56 -5.13
N VAL A 97 -14.16 9.67 -5.04
CA VAL A 97 -13.33 10.31 -6.10
C VAL A 97 -13.35 9.46 -7.36
N LEU A 98 -13.21 8.14 -7.23
CA LEU A 98 -13.21 7.23 -8.37
C LEU A 98 -14.56 7.20 -9.09
N GLU A 99 -15.68 7.14 -8.39
CA GLU A 99 -17.02 7.18 -9.00
C GLU A 99 -17.27 8.46 -9.81
N LYS A 100 -16.76 9.59 -9.33
CA LYS A 100 -16.88 10.88 -10.04
C LYS A 100 -16.01 10.93 -11.28
N ASN A 101 -14.81 10.38 -11.23
CA ASN A 101 -13.80 10.57 -12.26
C ASN A 101 -13.79 9.48 -13.33
N ILE A 102 -13.98 8.20 -12.96
CA ILE A 102 -13.93 7.07 -13.91
C ILE A 102 -14.83 7.28 -15.16
N PRO A 103 -16.10 7.72 -15.04
CA PRO A 103 -16.95 7.93 -16.23
C PRO A 103 -16.38 8.92 -17.23
N ASN A 104 -15.64 9.91 -16.74
CA ASN A 104 -15.16 11.04 -17.54
C ASN A 104 -13.75 10.82 -18.13
N ILE A 105 -13.03 9.76 -17.73
CA ILE A 105 -11.71 9.45 -18.30
C ILE A 105 -11.86 9.11 -19.78
N THR A 106 -11.12 9.78 -20.64
CA THR A 106 -11.14 9.57 -22.09
C THR A 106 -9.95 8.71 -22.55
N LYS A 107 -10.08 8.11 -23.73
CA LYS A 107 -8.95 7.42 -24.39
C LYS A 107 -7.76 8.36 -24.60
N GLU A 108 -8.01 9.60 -24.95
CA GLU A 108 -6.97 10.61 -25.19
C GLU A 108 -6.18 10.91 -23.92
N GLU A 109 -6.86 11.07 -22.78
CA GLU A 109 -6.22 11.26 -21.48
C GLU A 109 -5.37 10.04 -21.10
N MET A 110 -5.88 8.82 -21.33
CA MET A 110 -5.12 7.59 -21.07
C MET A 110 -3.87 7.49 -21.95
N LEU A 111 -3.98 7.80 -23.23
CA LEU A 111 -2.84 7.83 -24.16
C LEU A 111 -1.82 8.89 -23.75
N ASN A 112 -2.28 10.09 -23.40
CA ASN A 112 -1.41 11.17 -22.96
C ASN A 112 -0.66 10.78 -21.65
N TYR A 113 -1.37 10.18 -20.68
CA TYR A 113 -0.74 9.68 -19.48
C TYR A 113 0.31 8.60 -19.79
N TYR A 114 -0.06 7.61 -20.62
CA TYR A 114 0.85 6.55 -21.04
C TYR A 114 2.10 7.09 -21.72
N GLN A 115 1.97 8.04 -22.65
CA GLN A 115 3.10 8.63 -23.37
C GLN A 115 4.04 9.43 -22.45
N ASN A 116 3.51 10.07 -21.41
CA ASN A 116 4.28 10.92 -20.50
C ASN A 116 4.88 10.15 -19.31
N VAL A 117 4.27 9.06 -18.88
CA VAL A 117 4.68 8.35 -17.65
C VAL A 117 5.48 7.08 -17.96
N PHE A 118 5.12 6.37 -19.04
CA PHE A 118 5.85 5.16 -19.48
C PHE A 118 7.04 5.53 -20.35
N VAL A 119 8.06 6.09 -19.71
CA VAL A 119 9.25 6.61 -20.33
C VAL A 119 10.49 6.03 -19.66
N PRO A 120 11.59 5.78 -20.40
CA PRO A 120 12.77 5.12 -19.84
C PRO A 120 13.30 5.76 -18.56
N GLU A 121 13.27 7.10 -18.47
CA GLU A 121 13.78 7.85 -17.32
C GLU A 121 12.92 7.68 -16.06
N ASN A 122 11.66 7.25 -16.21
CA ASN A 122 10.73 6.99 -15.11
C ASN A 122 10.50 5.48 -14.86
N LEU A 123 11.35 4.63 -15.44
CA LEU A 123 11.19 3.18 -15.39
C LEU A 123 12.24 2.54 -14.48
N VAL A 124 11.76 1.70 -13.55
CA VAL A 124 12.60 0.79 -12.78
C VAL A 124 12.25 -0.63 -13.18
N ILE A 125 13.24 -1.42 -13.57
CA ILE A 125 13.08 -2.83 -13.90
C ILE A 125 13.86 -3.65 -12.88
N SER A 126 13.17 -4.56 -12.20
CA SER A 126 13.76 -5.49 -11.25
C SER A 126 13.51 -6.93 -11.72
N ILE A 127 14.56 -7.71 -11.81
CA ILE A 127 14.48 -9.11 -12.25
C ILE A 127 15.17 -10.00 -11.23
N ASN A 128 14.51 -11.09 -10.87
CA ASN A 128 15.07 -12.14 -10.04
C ASN A 128 14.76 -13.51 -10.67
N GLY A 129 15.80 -14.31 -10.91
CA GLY A 129 15.65 -15.63 -11.53
C GLY A 129 16.92 -16.10 -12.22
N ASN A 130 16.82 -17.23 -12.91
CA ASN A 130 17.92 -17.81 -13.66
C ASN A 130 17.97 -17.23 -15.09
N VAL A 131 18.53 -16.01 -15.21
CA VAL A 131 18.66 -15.27 -16.46
C VAL A 131 20.12 -14.92 -16.74
N ASP A 132 20.47 -14.77 -18.03
CA ASP A 132 21.74 -14.20 -18.45
C ASP A 132 21.67 -12.68 -18.35
N LYS A 133 22.52 -12.09 -17.51
CA LYS A 133 22.50 -10.66 -17.20
C LYS A 133 22.76 -9.80 -18.43
N GLU A 134 23.77 -10.11 -19.21
CA GLU A 134 24.21 -9.32 -20.35
C GLU A 134 23.14 -9.38 -21.47
N LYS A 135 22.66 -10.57 -21.79
CA LYS A 135 21.56 -10.76 -22.75
C LYS A 135 20.29 -10.03 -22.30
N THR A 136 19.92 -10.17 -21.03
CA THR A 136 18.75 -9.50 -20.46
C THR A 136 18.83 -7.98 -20.60
N ILE A 137 19.96 -7.37 -20.24
CA ILE A 137 20.17 -5.91 -20.37
C ILE A 137 20.07 -5.48 -21.84
N GLN A 138 20.63 -6.23 -22.78
CA GLN A 138 20.54 -5.91 -24.20
C GLN A 138 19.10 -5.94 -24.70
N GLU A 139 18.33 -6.96 -24.35
CA GLU A 139 16.93 -7.09 -24.76
C GLU A 139 16.03 -6.01 -24.12
N LEU A 140 16.21 -5.70 -22.84
CA LEU A 140 15.47 -4.64 -22.18
C LEU A 140 15.78 -3.27 -22.79
N ASN A 141 17.04 -2.99 -23.11
CA ASN A 141 17.41 -1.78 -23.82
C ASN A 141 16.73 -1.73 -25.21
N ARG A 142 16.70 -2.85 -25.94
CA ARG A 142 16.00 -2.94 -27.23
C ARG A 142 14.50 -2.65 -27.10
N ILE A 143 13.86 -3.10 -26.03
CA ILE A 143 12.42 -2.91 -25.80
C ILE A 143 12.12 -1.47 -25.36
N PHE A 144 12.84 -0.97 -24.36
CA PHE A 144 12.47 0.27 -23.67
C PHE A 144 13.16 1.52 -24.21
N LEU A 145 14.38 1.43 -24.78
CA LEU A 145 15.08 2.60 -25.32
C LEU A 145 14.65 2.99 -26.74
N LYS A 146 13.77 2.22 -27.37
CA LYS A 146 13.23 2.56 -28.71
C LYS A 146 12.27 3.73 -28.72
N LYS A 147 11.70 4.14 -27.58
CA LYS A 147 10.88 5.33 -27.52
C LYS A 147 11.77 6.54 -27.74
N ASP A 148 11.73 7.08 -28.96
CA ASP A 148 12.31 8.37 -29.29
C ASP A 148 11.77 9.41 -28.32
N LYS A 149 12.64 9.82 -27.40
CA LYS A 149 12.52 11.00 -26.55
C LYS A 149 11.65 10.87 -25.31
N CYS A 150 12.29 10.60 -24.24
CA CYS A 150 11.98 11.34 -23.07
C CYS A 150 12.77 12.64 -23.02
N GLN A 151 12.07 13.70 -23.29
CA GLN A 151 12.54 15.02 -22.89
C GLN A 151 12.24 15.12 -21.40
N ASN A 152 13.25 14.96 -20.53
CA ASN A 152 13.25 15.26 -19.10
C ASN A 152 11.90 15.03 -18.44
N PHE A 153 11.66 13.82 -17.91
CA PHE A 153 10.47 13.56 -17.10
C PHE A 153 10.36 14.59 -15.98
N ASP A 154 9.32 15.40 -16.02
CA ASP A 154 9.14 16.46 -15.04
C ASP A 154 8.48 15.93 -13.77
N TYR A 155 9.30 15.42 -12.85
CA TYR A 155 8.85 14.95 -11.54
C TYR A 155 8.07 16.02 -10.75
N SER A 156 8.28 17.32 -11.04
CA SER A 156 7.61 18.38 -10.29
C SER A 156 6.09 18.38 -10.49
N LYS A 157 5.61 17.90 -11.63
CA LYS A 157 4.18 17.73 -11.91
C LYS A 157 3.52 16.66 -11.04
N TYR A 158 4.30 15.71 -10.54
CA TYR A 158 3.82 14.55 -9.78
C TYR A 158 4.27 14.59 -8.32
N SER A 159 5.22 15.46 -7.95
CA SER A 159 5.77 15.60 -6.60
C SER A 159 5.05 16.68 -5.79
N SER A 160 3.76 16.53 -5.56
CA SER A 160 3.00 17.46 -4.71
C SER A 160 3.32 17.23 -3.23
N LYS A 161 3.53 18.30 -2.47
CA LYS A 161 3.60 18.20 -1.01
C LYS A 161 2.22 17.87 -0.45
N ILE A 162 2.13 16.81 0.35
CA ILE A 162 0.92 16.48 1.08
C ILE A 162 1.04 17.08 2.48
N PRO A 163 0.24 18.10 2.85
CA PRO A 163 0.31 18.69 4.16
C PRO A 163 -0.15 17.73 5.25
N TYR A 164 0.34 17.90 6.46
CA TYR A 164 -0.23 17.23 7.63
C TYR A 164 -1.62 17.77 7.94
N LEU A 165 -2.45 16.90 8.53
CA LEU A 165 -3.70 17.34 9.13
C LEU A 165 -3.43 18.31 10.27
N THR A 166 -4.21 19.39 10.33
CA THR A 166 -4.15 20.41 11.37
C THR A 166 -5.29 20.32 12.37
N ALA A 167 -6.25 19.41 12.13
CA ALA A 167 -7.37 19.14 13.01
C ALA A 167 -7.86 17.68 12.79
N PRO A 168 -8.51 17.07 13.78
CA PRO A 168 -9.10 15.73 13.61
C PRO A 168 -10.23 15.76 12.57
N ARG A 169 -10.39 14.65 11.86
CA ARG A 169 -11.49 14.43 10.92
C ARG A 169 -12.28 13.20 11.34
N THR A 170 -13.58 13.33 11.47
CA THR A 170 -14.46 12.23 11.90
C THR A 170 -15.61 12.03 10.93
N SER A 171 -15.91 10.80 10.60
CA SER A 171 -17.13 10.38 9.90
C SER A 171 -17.82 9.25 10.67
N ILE A 172 -19.11 9.42 10.93
CA ILE A 172 -19.94 8.37 11.54
C ILE A 172 -21.05 8.05 10.55
N GLN A 173 -21.03 6.84 10.01
CA GLN A 173 -22.00 6.37 9.02
C GLN A 173 -22.95 5.36 9.68
N LYS A 174 -24.25 5.59 9.48
CA LYS A 174 -25.28 4.67 9.90
C LYS A 174 -25.55 3.62 8.83
N MET A 175 -25.56 2.36 9.25
CA MET A 175 -25.90 1.22 8.42
C MET A 175 -26.82 0.29 9.21
N PRO A 176 -28.15 0.52 9.18
CA PRO A 176 -29.11 -0.12 10.08
C PRO A 176 -29.11 -1.66 10.04
N THR A 177 -28.64 -2.24 8.94
CA THR A 177 -28.59 -3.70 8.75
C THR A 177 -27.31 -4.34 9.27
N THR A 178 -26.31 -3.54 9.75
CA THR A 178 -25.06 -4.12 10.25
C THR A 178 -25.22 -4.64 11.69
N GLU A 179 -24.65 -5.81 11.92
CA GLU A 179 -24.53 -6.40 13.26
C GLU A 179 -23.19 -6.07 13.91
N THR A 180 -22.23 -5.58 13.12
CA THR A 180 -20.88 -5.23 13.57
C THR A 180 -20.62 -3.75 13.39
N ALA A 181 -20.21 -3.07 14.45
CA ALA A 181 -19.68 -1.73 14.37
C ALA A 181 -18.18 -1.80 13.99
N TRP A 182 -17.78 -0.98 13.01
CA TRP A 182 -16.38 -0.86 12.57
C TRP A 182 -15.82 0.50 12.93
N ILE A 183 -14.63 0.49 13.53
CA ILE A 183 -13.88 1.70 13.87
C ILE A 183 -12.56 1.64 13.11
N MET A 184 -12.26 2.71 12.37
CA MET A 184 -10.97 2.99 11.74
C MET A 184 -10.41 4.24 12.40
N LEU A 185 -9.32 4.10 13.14
CA LEU A 185 -8.62 5.19 13.83
C LEU A 185 -7.21 5.30 13.27
N GLY A 186 -6.82 6.46 12.76
CA GLY A 186 -5.48 6.56 12.17
C GLY A 186 -4.90 7.96 12.09
N TRP A 187 -3.64 8.02 11.68
CA TRP A 187 -2.84 9.23 11.58
C TRP A 187 -2.02 9.23 10.30
N GLN A 188 -1.71 10.43 9.82
CA GLN A 188 -0.69 10.61 8.80
C GLN A 188 0.70 10.48 9.42
N THR A 189 1.62 9.87 8.67
CA THR A 189 3.03 9.73 9.07
C THR A 189 3.94 10.36 8.01
N ASN A 190 5.24 10.44 8.26
CA ASN A 190 6.22 10.79 7.22
C ASN A 190 6.20 9.75 6.10
N GLY A 191 6.69 10.17 4.93
CA GLY A 191 6.99 9.25 3.85
C GLY A 191 8.20 8.35 4.13
N VAL A 192 8.40 7.37 3.26
CA VAL A 192 9.40 6.28 3.42
C VAL A 192 10.86 6.73 3.53
N LEU A 193 11.18 7.97 3.13
CA LEU A 193 12.56 8.47 3.13
C LEU A 193 13.09 8.75 4.54
N ASN A 194 12.24 8.97 5.53
CA ASN A 194 12.66 9.05 6.93
C ASN A 194 12.87 7.64 7.48
N LYS A 195 14.07 7.10 7.29
CA LYS A 195 14.40 5.71 7.61
C LYS A 195 14.18 5.36 9.09
N LYS A 196 14.49 6.29 10.02
CA LYS A 196 14.30 6.06 11.46
C LYS A 196 12.82 5.92 11.81
N ASP A 197 12.00 6.88 11.38
CA ASP A 197 10.57 6.84 11.64
C ASP A 197 9.90 5.63 10.95
N TYR A 198 10.33 5.32 9.71
CA TYR A 198 9.87 4.15 8.98
C TYR A 198 10.09 2.85 9.77
N ALA A 199 11.31 2.62 10.26
CA ALA A 199 11.62 1.42 11.05
C ALA A 199 10.85 1.37 12.37
N THR A 200 10.78 2.50 13.07
CA THR A 200 10.06 2.58 14.35
C THR A 200 8.56 2.33 14.17
N LEU A 201 7.94 2.88 13.12
CA LEU A 201 6.51 2.62 12.82
C LEU A 201 6.25 1.17 12.43
N GLN A 202 7.17 0.49 11.75
CA GLN A 202 7.10 -0.94 11.47
C GLN A 202 7.12 -1.77 12.78
N VAL A 203 8.01 -1.41 13.71
CA VAL A 203 8.09 -2.07 15.03
C VAL A 203 6.82 -1.81 15.85
N ILE A 204 6.31 -0.57 15.86
CA ILE A 204 5.03 -0.21 16.50
C ILE A 204 3.87 -1.04 15.91
N ASP A 205 3.82 -1.21 14.58
CA ASP A 205 2.81 -2.06 13.92
C ASP A 205 2.89 -3.52 14.40
N SER A 206 4.12 -4.04 14.52
CA SER A 206 4.34 -5.38 15.04
C SER A 206 3.90 -5.54 16.50
N ILE A 207 4.14 -4.55 17.35
CA ILE A 207 3.75 -4.55 18.77
C ILE A 207 2.23 -4.48 18.91
N LEU A 208 1.59 -3.53 18.20
CA LEU A 208 0.18 -3.23 18.39
C LEU A 208 -0.75 -4.24 17.74
N GLY A 209 -0.52 -4.60 16.48
CA GLY A 209 -1.56 -5.23 15.66
C GLY A 209 -1.18 -6.50 14.93
N THR A 210 0.10 -6.91 14.91
CA THR A 210 0.49 -8.06 14.11
C THR A 210 0.42 -9.37 14.92
N GLY A 211 -0.59 -10.21 14.61
CA GLY A 211 -0.75 -11.56 15.16
C GLY A 211 -1.28 -11.60 16.60
N MET A 212 -1.45 -12.82 17.11
CA MET A 212 -2.12 -13.09 18.39
C MET A 212 -1.31 -12.63 19.62
N SER A 213 -0.03 -12.36 19.48
CA SER A 213 0.82 -11.83 20.57
C SER A 213 0.78 -10.31 20.70
N SER A 214 0.10 -9.60 19.79
CA SER A 214 0.01 -8.14 19.78
C SER A 214 -0.84 -7.58 20.92
N ARG A 215 -0.58 -6.31 21.31
CA ARG A 215 -1.31 -5.65 22.40
C ARG A 215 -2.80 -5.59 22.17
N LEU A 216 -3.23 -5.15 20.97
CA LEU A 216 -4.65 -5.06 20.63
C LEU A 216 -5.34 -6.43 20.75
N PHE A 217 -4.69 -7.50 20.28
CA PHE A 217 -5.26 -8.83 20.37
C PHE A 217 -5.42 -9.29 21.82
N LYS A 218 -4.36 -9.20 22.63
CA LYS A 218 -4.39 -9.61 24.05
C LYS A 218 -5.39 -8.79 24.86
N ASP A 219 -5.31 -7.45 24.75
CA ASP A 219 -6.05 -6.57 25.65
C ASP A 219 -7.51 -6.40 25.23
N LEU A 220 -7.79 -6.16 23.93
CA LEU A 220 -9.15 -5.88 23.48
C LEU A 220 -9.93 -7.14 23.10
N ARG A 221 -9.27 -8.17 22.55
CA ARG A 221 -9.95 -9.39 22.13
C ARG A 221 -9.97 -10.46 23.22
N GLU A 222 -8.79 -10.84 23.77
CA GLU A 222 -8.73 -11.94 24.74
C GLU A 222 -9.25 -11.52 26.12
N GLN A 223 -8.77 -10.40 26.66
CA GLN A 223 -9.12 -10.00 28.03
C GLN A 223 -10.49 -9.32 28.11
N GLN A 224 -10.85 -8.47 27.14
CA GLN A 224 -12.06 -7.69 27.19
C GLN A 224 -13.21 -8.22 26.32
N GLY A 225 -12.94 -9.18 25.42
CA GLY A 225 -13.95 -9.76 24.53
C GLY A 225 -14.60 -8.78 23.56
N LEU A 226 -13.91 -7.68 23.22
CA LEU A 226 -14.49 -6.58 22.44
C LEU A 226 -14.43 -6.78 20.92
N ALA A 227 -13.56 -7.66 20.42
CA ALA A 227 -13.24 -7.69 19.00
C ALA A 227 -13.60 -9.01 18.33
N TYR A 228 -14.32 -8.92 17.21
CA TYR A 228 -14.41 -10.00 16.23
C TYR A 228 -13.17 -10.03 15.34
N GLN A 229 -12.75 -8.86 14.90
CA GLN A 229 -11.55 -8.65 14.10
C GLN A 229 -10.90 -7.33 14.51
N LEU A 230 -9.58 -7.31 14.62
CA LEU A 230 -8.81 -6.10 14.93
C LEU A 230 -7.38 -6.23 14.40
N GLY A 231 -6.71 -5.09 14.33
CA GLY A 231 -5.31 -5.02 13.95
C GLY A 231 -4.86 -3.60 13.64
N THR A 232 -3.67 -3.52 13.10
CA THR A 232 -3.07 -2.28 12.60
C THR A 232 -2.67 -2.43 11.15
N SER A 233 -2.42 -1.32 10.49
CA SER A 233 -1.84 -1.27 9.14
C SER A 233 -0.99 -0.01 9.00
N TYR A 234 0.31 -0.19 8.84
CA TYR A 234 1.21 0.89 8.46
C TYR A 234 1.39 0.91 6.94
N SER A 235 1.02 2.01 6.31
CA SER A 235 1.16 2.23 4.86
C SER A 235 2.25 3.26 4.59
N PRO A 236 3.49 2.80 4.30
CA PRO A 236 4.64 3.68 4.11
C PRO A 236 4.70 4.22 2.66
N ASN A 237 3.84 5.18 2.32
CA ASN A 237 3.87 5.83 1.01
C ASN A 237 5.09 6.75 0.86
N VAL A 238 5.42 7.14 -0.37
CA VAL A 238 6.62 7.95 -0.66
C VAL A 238 6.54 9.35 -0.05
N LEU A 239 5.43 10.06 -0.26
CA LEU A 239 5.28 11.45 0.20
C LEU A 239 4.72 11.54 1.62
N ARG A 240 3.69 10.76 1.93
CA ARG A 240 2.97 10.80 3.20
C ARG A 240 2.40 9.42 3.51
N GLY A 241 2.92 8.76 4.54
CA GLY A 241 2.40 7.50 5.02
C GLY A 241 1.17 7.67 5.91
N SER A 242 0.62 6.53 6.33
CA SER A 242 -0.46 6.47 7.31
C SER A 242 -0.31 5.28 8.24
N PHE A 243 -0.79 5.45 9.46
CA PHE A 243 -0.88 4.39 10.45
C PHE A 243 -2.34 4.26 10.89
N LEU A 244 -2.91 3.08 10.72
CA LEU A 244 -4.31 2.75 10.96
C LEU A 244 -4.41 1.68 12.05
N LEU A 245 -5.32 1.88 13.02
CA LEU A 245 -5.86 0.85 13.89
C LEU A 245 -7.31 0.58 13.47
N TYR A 246 -7.71 -0.67 13.43
CA TYR A 246 -9.08 -1.02 13.14
C TYR A 246 -9.63 -2.07 14.10
N ILE A 247 -10.94 -2.00 14.39
CA ILE A 247 -11.64 -2.97 15.20
C ILE A 247 -13.09 -3.12 14.74
N GLY A 248 -13.52 -4.38 14.59
CA GLY A 248 -14.91 -4.77 14.44
C GLY A 248 -15.45 -5.26 15.77
N THR A 249 -16.48 -4.61 16.30
CA THR A 249 -17.05 -4.85 17.62
C THR A 249 -18.57 -4.90 17.59
N ASN A 250 -19.20 -5.30 18.68
CA ASN A 250 -20.65 -5.14 18.84
C ASN A 250 -21.02 -3.66 18.94
N PRO A 251 -22.09 -3.17 18.27
CA PRO A 251 -22.55 -1.79 18.39
C PRO A 251 -22.70 -1.28 19.84
N ASP A 252 -23.14 -2.15 20.76
CA ASP A 252 -23.32 -1.80 22.18
C ASP A 252 -21.99 -1.56 22.92
N THR A 253 -20.88 -2.10 22.39
CA THR A 253 -19.54 -1.94 22.96
C THR A 253 -18.65 -0.96 22.19
N LEU A 254 -19.21 -0.23 21.23
CA LEU A 254 -18.49 0.69 20.34
C LEU A 254 -17.63 1.70 21.12
N GLU A 255 -18.20 2.39 22.10
CA GLU A 255 -17.45 3.39 22.87
C GLU A 255 -16.32 2.76 23.70
N LYS A 256 -16.56 1.57 24.27
CA LYS A 256 -15.53 0.84 25.00
C LYS A 256 -14.39 0.43 24.08
N ALA A 257 -14.69 -0.08 22.90
CA ALA A 257 -13.70 -0.46 21.89
C ALA A 257 -12.89 0.75 21.40
N LYS A 258 -13.57 1.85 21.09
CA LYS A 258 -12.91 3.11 20.71
C LYS A 258 -11.94 3.60 21.78
N ASN A 259 -12.37 3.66 23.04
CA ASN A 259 -11.52 4.05 24.15
C ASN A 259 -10.33 3.08 24.33
N GLY A 260 -10.54 1.79 24.10
CA GLY A 260 -9.47 0.79 24.11
C GLY A 260 -8.37 1.07 23.09
N LEU A 261 -8.75 1.44 21.85
CA LEU A 261 -7.76 1.83 20.83
C LEU A 261 -6.93 3.06 21.26
N PHE A 262 -7.60 4.10 21.77
CA PHE A 262 -6.91 5.30 22.27
C PHE A 262 -6.01 5.00 23.48
N ASN A 263 -6.43 4.10 24.37
CA ASN A 263 -5.63 3.70 25.53
C ASN A 263 -4.32 3.04 25.11
N GLU A 264 -4.35 2.12 24.11
CA GLU A 264 -3.14 1.47 23.62
C GLU A 264 -2.17 2.47 22.96
N ILE A 265 -2.70 3.45 22.25
CA ILE A 265 -1.88 4.55 21.71
C ILE A 265 -1.27 5.40 22.82
N ASN A 266 -2.03 5.73 23.88
CA ASN A 266 -1.51 6.51 25.01
C ASN A 266 -0.42 5.74 25.76
N ARG A 267 -0.55 4.42 25.93
CA ARG A 267 0.49 3.57 26.52
C ARG A 267 1.80 3.65 25.72
N LEU A 268 1.76 3.60 24.39
CA LEU A 268 2.95 3.79 23.56
C LEU A 268 3.62 5.15 23.72
N LYS A 269 2.85 6.19 24.06
CA LYS A 269 3.36 7.55 24.23
C LYS A 269 4.00 7.79 25.59
N THR A 270 3.65 6.99 26.60
CA THR A 270 3.99 7.25 27.99
C THR A 270 4.77 6.12 28.69
N GLU A 271 4.71 4.91 28.15
CA GLU A 271 5.30 3.74 28.78
C GLU A 271 6.37 3.10 27.87
N TYR A 272 7.46 2.66 28.45
CA TYR A 272 8.42 1.79 27.75
C TYR A 272 7.76 0.45 27.42
N VAL A 273 8.04 -0.04 26.22
CA VAL A 273 7.56 -1.36 25.78
C VAL A 273 8.22 -2.49 26.59
N GLY A 274 9.50 -2.30 26.90
CA GLY A 274 10.32 -3.26 27.63
C GLY A 274 11.05 -4.23 26.70
N ASP A 275 12.22 -4.65 27.16
CA ASP A 275 13.20 -5.39 26.37
C ASP A 275 12.63 -6.64 25.69
N LYS A 276 11.80 -7.40 26.42
CA LYS A 276 11.23 -8.65 25.89
C LYS A 276 10.24 -8.39 24.76
N GLU A 277 9.27 -7.49 24.97
CA GLU A 277 8.23 -7.20 23.97
C GLU A 277 8.85 -6.56 22.72
N LEU A 278 9.82 -5.63 22.92
CA LEU A 278 10.54 -4.99 21.83
C LEU A 278 11.33 -6.02 21.00
N LYS A 279 12.04 -6.92 21.66
CA LYS A 279 12.79 -7.99 21.01
C LYS A 279 11.87 -8.92 20.22
N ASP A 280 10.80 -9.42 20.85
CA ASP A 280 9.84 -10.34 20.22
C ASP A 280 9.18 -9.68 18.99
N ALA A 281 8.86 -8.39 19.05
CA ALA A 281 8.28 -7.64 17.95
C ALA A 281 9.23 -7.48 16.74
N LYS A 282 10.51 -7.19 17.01
CA LYS A 282 11.56 -7.11 15.97
C LYS A 282 11.80 -8.45 15.31
N GLU A 283 11.96 -9.52 16.10
CA GLU A 283 12.18 -10.88 15.58
C GLU A 283 11.00 -11.34 14.71
N LYS A 284 9.77 -11.08 15.14
CA LYS A 284 8.57 -11.36 14.36
C LYS A 284 8.54 -10.57 13.03
N LEU A 285 8.85 -9.28 13.08
CA LEU A 285 8.89 -8.41 11.90
C LEU A 285 9.96 -8.90 10.90
N LEU A 286 11.16 -9.21 11.36
CA LEU A 286 12.24 -9.72 10.53
C LEU A 286 11.93 -11.11 9.97
N GLY A 287 11.33 -11.99 10.78
CA GLY A 287 10.87 -13.30 10.31
C GLY A 287 9.84 -13.18 9.18
N ASN A 288 8.84 -12.31 9.35
CA ASN A 288 7.84 -12.05 8.31
C ASN A 288 8.48 -11.45 7.05
N TYR A 289 9.47 -10.57 7.20
CA TYR A 289 10.21 -10.02 6.06
C TYR A 289 10.93 -11.11 5.25
N VAL A 290 11.61 -12.05 5.91
CA VAL A 290 12.29 -13.16 5.24
C VAL A 290 11.30 -14.08 4.52
N ILE A 291 10.18 -14.43 5.17
CA ILE A 291 9.09 -15.21 4.56
C ILE A 291 8.51 -14.49 3.35
N GLY A 292 8.31 -13.16 3.45
CA GLY A 292 7.80 -12.32 2.35
C GLY A 292 8.78 -12.16 1.16
N LEU A 293 9.98 -12.76 1.23
CA LEU A 293 10.97 -12.83 0.14
C LEU A 293 11.19 -14.27 -0.37
N GLU A 294 10.22 -15.15 -0.20
CA GLU A 294 10.37 -16.56 -0.55
C GLU A 294 10.50 -16.76 -2.08
N THR A 295 9.62 -16.15 -2.86
CA THR A 295 9.59 -16.33 -4.31
C THR A 295 10.49 -15.37 -5.07
N ASN A 296 10.82 -15.68 -6.32
CA ASN A 296 11.54 -14.79 -7.22
C ASN A 296 10.74 -13.50 -7.49
N LEU A 297 9.41 -13.60 -7.59
CA LEU A 297 8.53 -12.45 -7.80
C LEU A 297 8.55 -11.50 -6.60
N ASP A 298 8.51 -12.04 -5.37
CA ASP A 298 8.57 -11.24 -4.15
C ASP A 298 9.90 -10.48 -4.04
N LYS A 299 11.02 -11.17 -4.34
CA LYS A 299 12.36 -10.54 -4.36
C LYS A 299 12.45 -9.43 -5.39
N ALA A 300 11.97 -9.69 -6.61
CA ALA A 300 11.95 -8.68 -7.66
C ALA A 300 11.07 -7.48 -7.28
N SER A 301 9.86 -7.74 -6.78
CA SER A 301 8.91 -6.69 -6.36
C SER A 301 9.47 -5.82 -5.23
N ASN A 302 10.12 -6.44 -4.24
CA ASN A 302 10.73 -5.73 -3.11
C ASN A 302 11.88 -4.82 -3.55
N LEU A 303 12.80 -5.34 -4.38
CA LEU A 303 13.90 -4.54 -4.93
C LEU A 303 13.41 -3.40 -5.81
N GLY A 304 12.46 -3.69 -6.70
CA GLY A 304 11.84 -2.71 -7.59
C GLY A 304 11.16 -1.58 -6.80
N TRP A 305 10.45 -1.92 -5.73
CA TRP A 305 9.83 -0.94 -4.86
C TRP A 305 10.85 -0.08 -4.10
N TYR A 306 11.93 -0.67 -3.59
CA TYR A 306 12.97 0.11 -2.92
C TYR A 306 13.59 1.13 -3.87
N GLU A 307 13.90 0.73 -5.09
CA GLU A 307 14.45 1.64 -6.11
C GLU A 307 13.42 2.70 -6.52
N ALA A 308 12.21 2.32 -6.90
CA ALA A 308 11.16 3.22 -7.33
C ALA A 308 10.74 4.24 -6.24
N SER A 309 10.80 3.85 -4.97
CA SER A 309 10.53 4.73 -3.82
C SER A 309 11.72 5.61 -3.43
N THR A 310 12.75 5.69 -4.25
CA THR A 310 13.98 6.49 -4.06
C THR A 310 14.83 6.12 -2.83
N ARG A 311 14.57 4.95 -2.22
CA ARG A 311 15.41 4.40 -1.13
C ARG A 311 16.69 3.73 -1.60
N GLY A 312 16.71 3.34 -2.88
CA GLY A 312 17.74 2.52 -3.50
C GLY A 312 17.56 1.03 -3.22
N TYR A 313 17.86 0.18 -4.20
CA TYR A 313 17.74 -1.28 -4.07
C TYR A 313 18.64 -1.87 -2.96
N GLU A 314 19.73 -1.18 -2.60
CA GLU A 314 20.63 -1.55 -1.49
C GLU A 314 19.99 -1.38 -0.10
N PHE A 315 18.81 -0.75 -0.04
CA PHE A 315 18.09 -0.61 1.23
C PHE A 315 17.81 -1.98 1.89
N LYS A 316 17.61 -3.03 1.09
CA LYS A 316 17.43 -4.41 1.58
C LYS A 316 18.56 -4.87 2.50
N ASP A 317 19.81 -4.49 2.19
CA ASP A 317 21.00 -4.94 2.93
C ASP A 317 21.13 -4.25 4.31
N ASN A 318 20.42 -3.14 4.48
CA ASN A 318 20.38 -2.36 5.71
C ASN A 318 19.09 -2.54 6.52
N TYR A 319 18.08 -3.24 5.98
CA TYR A 319 16.75 -3.32 6.60
C TYR A 319 16.80 -3.96 8.00
N GLU A 320 17.45 -5.11 8.13
CA GLU A 320 17.61 -5.81 9.43
C GLU A 320 18.33 -4.94 10.46
N LYS A 321 19.44 -4.30 10.06
CA LYS A 321 20.18 -3.39 10.94
C LYS A 321 19.33 -2.22 11.39
N LEU A 322 18.53 -1.68 10.49
CA LEU A 322 17.64 -0.55 10.77
C LEU A 322 16.54 -0.94 11.77
N ILE A 323 15.89 -2.08 11.59
CA ILE A 323 14.89 -2.60 12.55
C ILE A 323 15.52 -2.88 13.91
N ASN A 324 16.69 -3.53 13.94
CA ASN A 324 17.38 -3.84 15.19
C ASN A 324 17.85 -2.60 15.96
N SER A 325 18.07 -1.48 15.28
CA SER A 325 18.48 -0.22 15.91
C SER A 325 17.38 0.52 16.67
N VAL A 326 16.10 0.16 16.46
CA VAL A 326 14.96 0.81 17.13
C VAL A 326 15.03 0.56 18.64
N THR A 327 14.86 1.61 19.44
CA THR A 327 14.86 1.58 20.92
C THR A 327 13.47 1.91 21.49
N ASP A 328 13.26 1.63 22.78
CA ASP A 328 12.05 2.05 23.50
C ASP A 328 11.85 3.57 23.45
N SER A 329 12.93 4.34 23.56
CA SER A 329 12.89 5.80 23.46
C SER A 329 12.42 6.25 22.06
N ASP A 330 12.84 5.56 21.00
CA ASP A 330 12.39 5.85 19.62
C ASP A 330 10.88 5.60 19.47
N ILE A 331 10.36 4.54 20.10
CA ILE A 331 8.92 4.24 20.09
C ILE A 331 8.13 5.38 20.74
N ILE A 332 8.52 5.82 21.92
CA ILE A 332 7.87 6.95 22.61
C ILE A 332 7.99 8.24 21.80
N GLU A 333 9.17 8.55 21.26
CA GLU A 333 9.39 9.74 20.42
C GLU A 333 8.46 9.73 19.21
N VAL A 334 8.43 8.63 18.45
CA VAL A 334 7.64 8.50 17.21
C VAL A 334 6.15 8.44 17.51
N ALA A 335 5.73 7.77 18.59
CA ALA A 335 4.34 7.76 19.02
C ALA A 335 3.84 9.18 19.37
N ASN A 336 4.61 9.95 20.11
CA ASN A 336 4.27 11.35 20.42
C ASN A 336 4.29 12.27 19.19
N LYS A 337 5.18 11.99 18.24
CA LYS A 337 5.29 12.76 17.00
C LYS A 337 4.08 12.59 16.09
N TYR A 338 3.55 11.39 15.93
CA TYR A 338 2.52 11.10 14.96
C TYR A 338 1.13 10.88 15.53
N PHE A 339 0.99 10.24 16.70
CA PHE A 339 -0.31 9.91 17.27
C PHE A 339 -0.84 11.10 18.10
N THR A 340 -1.03 12.21 17.42
CA THR A 340 -1.51 13.49 17.98
C THR A 340 -3.03 13.56 18.01
N ASP A 341 -3.58 14.70 18.44
CA ASP A 341 -5.02 14.97 18.39
C ASP A 341 -5.55 15.16 16.95
N ASN A 342 -4.66 15.25 15.95
CA ASN A 342 -5.01 15.36 14.53
C ASN A 342 -5.20 13.99 13.90
N TYR A 343 -6.11 13.20 14.43
CA TYR A 343 -6.44 11.84 13.96
C TYR A 343 -7.57 11.83 12.92
N ILE A 344 -7.70 10.71 12.26
CA ILE A 344 -8.85 10.35 11.44
C ILE A 344 -9.65 9.28 12.18
N LEU A 345 -10.96 9.46 12.29
CA LEU A 345 -11.85 8.49 12.89
C LEU A 345 -13.02 8.22 11.94
N SER A 346 -13.07 7.03 11.39
CA SER A 346 -14.23 6.55 10.63
C SER A 346 -14.95 5.47 11.41
N ILE A 347 -16.25 5.64 11.58
CA ILE A 347 -17.11 4.68 12.27
C ILE A 347 -18.27 4.31 11.36
N VAL A 348 -18.50 3.01 11.19
CA VAL A 348 -19.72 2.47 10.59
C VAL A 348 -20.44 1.65 11.64
N THR A 349 -21.68 1.98 11.93
CA THR A 349 -22.46 1.31 12.99
C THR A 349 -23.95 1.29 12.65
N LYS A 350 -24.72 0.53 13.43
CA LYS A 350 -26.18 0.47 13.38
C LYS A 350 -26.85 1.79 13.66
#